data_edccdd6ba2f3a844f829bcfc88555a48
#
_entry.id   edccdd6ba2f3a844f829bcfc88555a48
#
_cell.length_a   1.000
_cell.length_b   1.000
_cell.length_c   1.000
_cell.angle_alpha   90.00
_cell.angle_beta   90.00
_cell.angle_gamma   90.00
#
_symmetry.space_group_name_H-M   'P 1'
#
loop_
_entity.id
_entity.type
_entity.pdbx_description
1 polymer ?
#
loop_
_entity_poly.entity_id
_entity_poly.type
_entity_poly.pdbx_seq_one_letter_code
_entity_poly.pdbx_strand_id
1 'polypeptide(L)'
;MIEFEKPLFLLFIIAILPACTVTLYRIKKLKESYAAAEEIQAIIRTLRIRTALWSIGWLFLSSAAAVPLWGTKQTTVVKHGNAVIFAVDISRSMTVADIAPNRLEFAKRYVSFLIERLPETACGLVTIKGQGTLAVPLSFNHQSILTATETLSPFNATSAGSNLEHGLRIALEAFPENRLTGKTVVLCTDGGETIGSVPRILPRYRQENVQLIIIGFGTETGGTLSILNEKHESVLQRSALEESILKRYAEQALNGSFYIFAADLGSAQKVLQSLTEGDAESEKIRYVQKPVRRSFECTAVALLFFCIGLCAGGIRAKKM
;
A
#
# COMPACT_ATOMS: atom_id res chain seq x y z
N MET A 1 -21.01 21.91 8.43
CA MET A 1 -20.21 23.15 8.34
C MET A 1 -19.42 23.07 7.06
N ILE A 2 -19.31 24.13 6.27
CA ILE A 2 -18.48 24.14 5.05
C ILE A 2 -17.09 24.55 5.47
N GLU A 3 -16.11 23.71 5.22
CA GLU A 3 -14.69 24.00 5.45
C GLU A 3 -14.00 24.23 4.12
N PHE A 4 -12.93 25.03 4.12
CA PHE A 4 -12.12 25.28 2.93
C PHE A 4 -10.70 24.78 3.15
N GLU A 5 -10.21 23.97 2.21
CA GLU A 5 -8.84 23.43 2.31
C GLU A 5 -7.77 24.53 2.12
N LYS A 6 -8.09 25.56 1.31
CA LYS A 6 -7.20 26.67 0.99
C LYS A 6 -7.90 28.02 1.14
N PRO A 7 -8.21 28.48 2.37
CA PRO A 7 -9.05 29.66 2.59
C PRO A 7 -8.47 30.97 2.04
N LEU A 8 -7.15 31.07 1.85
CA LEU A 8 -6.50 32.24 1.29
C LEU A 8 -6.98 32.59 -0.14
N PHE A 9 -7.44 31.60 -0.90
CA PHE A 9 -7.98 31.86 -2.24
C PHE A 9 -9.33 32.60 -2.23
N LEU A 10 -10.01 32.69 -1.10
CA LEU A 10 -11.21 33.54 -0.95
C LEU A 10 -10.88 35.03 -1.10
N LEU A 11 -9.60 35.43 -0.88
CA LEU A 11 -9.19 36.82 -1.10
C LEU A 11 -9.34 37.26 -2.56
N PHE A 12 -9.38 36.33 -3.52
CA PHE A 12 -9.68 36.67 -4.93
C PHE A 12 -11.09 37.26 -5.12
N ILE A 13 -12.01 37.11 -4.17
CA ILE A 13 -13.32 37.78 -4.20
C ILE A 13 -13.15 39.32 -4.23
N ILE A 14 -12.10 39.85 -3.61
CA ILE A 14 -11.80 41.30 -3.58
C ILE A 14 -11.64 41.86 -5.00
N ALA A 15 -11.21 41.05 -5.98
CA ALA A 15 -11.06 41.48 -7.38
C ALA A 15 -12.40 41.87 -8.04
N ILE A 16 -13.56 41.54 -7.44
CA ILE A 16 -14.88 41.99 -7.89
C ILE A 16 -15.00 43.51 -7.71
N LEU A 17 -14.43 44.11 -6.67
CA LEU A 17 -14.59 45.50 -6.32
C LEU A 17 -14.09 46.45 -7.46
N PRO A 18 -12.87 46.30 -8.01
CA PRO A 18 -12.43 47.15 -9.11
C PRO A 18 -13.26 46.93 -10.39
N ALA A 19 -13.73 45.72 -10.67
CA ALA A 19 -14.60 45.45 -11.80
C ALA A 19 -15.96 46.17 -11.67
N CYS A 20 -16.56 46.16 -10.48
CA CYS A 20 -17.78 46.90 -10.18
C CYS A 20 -17.58 48.42 -10.28
N THR A 21 -16.50 48.96 -9.71
CA THR A 21 -16.24 50.40 -9.75
C THR A 21 -16.04 50.91 -11.18
N VAL A 22 -15.30 50.17 -12.01
CA VAL A 22 -15.14 50.53 -13.44
C VAL A 22 -16.46 50.50 -14.18
N THR A 23 -17.31 49.52 -13.89
CA THR A 23 -18.62 49.43 -14.54
C THR A 23 -19.55 50.55 -14.10
N LEU A 24 -19.60 50.90 -12.81
CA LEU A 24 -20.34 52.01 -12.29
C LEU A 24 -19.87 53.35 -12.89
N TYR A 25 -18.58 53.57 -13.01
CA TYR A 25 -17.99 54.72 -13.65
C TYR A 25 -18.42 54.83 -15.13
N ARG A 26 -18.35 53.72 -15.87
CA ARG A 26 -18.82 53.66 -17.27
C ARG A 26 -20.31 54.00 -17.40
N ILE A 27 -21.15 53.47 -16.51
CA ILE A 27 -22.59 53.76 -16.47
C ILE A 27 -22.84 55.22 -16.17
N LYS A 28 -22.08 55.81 -15.21
CA LYS A 28 -22.24 57.25 -14.87
C LYS A 28 -21.86 58.10 -16.08
N LYS A 29 -20.77 57.84 -16.74
CA LYS A 29 -20.28 58.57 -17.93
C LYS A 29 -21.29 58.49 -19.11
N LEU A 30 -21.86 57.29 -19.33
CA LEU A 30 -22.91 57.10 -20.36
C LEU A 30 -24.16 57.90 -20.06
N LYS A 31 -24.60 58.00 -18.80
CA LYS A 31 -25.74 58.79 -18.38
C LYS A 31 -25.52 60.30 -18.55
N GLU A 32 -24.32 60.79 -18.23
CA GLU A 32 -23.98 62.19 -18.34
C GLU A 32 -23.87 62.65 -19.81
N SER A 33 -23.38 61.81 -20.72
CA SER A 33 -23.16 62.12 -22.11
C SER A 33 -24.43 62.03 -22.99
N TYR A 34 -25.43 61.21 -22.61
CA TYR A 34 -26.53 60.82 -23.48
C TYR A 34 -27.87 60.59 -22.71
N ALA A 35 -28.28 61.53 -21.90
CA ALA A 35 -29.35 61.37 -20.92
C ALA A 35 -30.76 61.01 -21.47
N ALA A 36 -31.04 61.15 -22.78
CA ALA A 36 -32.40 61.07 -23.33
C ALA A 36 -32.67 59.92 -24.32
N ALA A 37 -31.69 59.08 -24.66
CA ALA A 37 -31.91 58.01 -25.65
C ALA A 37 -32.31 56.67 -25.01
N GLU A 38 -33.48 56.11 -25.39
CA GLU A 38 -33.95 54.80 -24.92
C GLU A 38 -32.94 53.65 -25.17
N GLU A 39 -32.17 53.74 -26.26
CA GLU A 39 -31.15 52.77 -26.61
C GLU A 39 -30.05 52.69 -25.53
N ILE A 40 -29.69 53.82 -24.89
CA ILE A 40 -28.65 53.86 -23.85
C ILE A 40 -29.12 53.21 -22.56
N GLN A 41 -30.38 53.35 -22.21
CA GLN A 41 -30.95 52.67 -21.05
C GLN A 41 -30.87 51.12 -21.22
N ALA A 42 -31.09 50.66 -22.44
CA ALA A 42 -30.96 49.25 -22.75
C ALA A 42 -29.51 48.75 -22.65
N ILE A 43 -28.53 49.55 -23.09
CA ILE A 43 -27.10 49.28 -22.94
C ILE A 43 -26.72 49.24 -21.45
N ILE A 44 -27.16 50.20 -20.67
CA ILE A 44 -26.90 50.27 -19.22
C ILE A 44 -27.48 49.04 -18.51
N ARG A 45 -28.71 48.63 -18.86
CA ARG A 45 -29.33 47.42 -18.30
C ARG A 45 -28.52 46.18 -18.63
N THR A 46 -28.05 46.04 -19.86
CA THR A 46 -27.23 44.89 -20.29
C THR A 46 -25.90 44.88 -19.55
N LEU A 47 -25.22 46.03 -19.41
CA LEU A 47 -23.97 46.18 -18.66
C LEU A 47 -24.18 45.76 -17.18
N ARG A 48 -25.25 46.21 -16.54
CA ARG A 48 -25.54 45.83 -15.13
C ARG A 48 -25.72 44.33 -15.00
N ILE A 49 -26.57 43.72 -15.86
CA ILE A 49 -26.85 42.27 -15.83
C ILE A 49 -25.58 41.49 -16.06
N ARG A 50 -24.79 41.87 -17.05
CA ARG A 50 -23.51 41.20 -17.38
C ARG A 50 -22.50 41.27 -16.24
N THR A 51 -22.36 42.47 -15.63
CA THR A 51 -21.46 42.62 -14.48
C THR A 51 -21.92 41.79 -13.29
N ALA A 52 -23.23 41.78 -12.99
CA ALA A 52 -23.78 40.96 -11.91
C ALA A 52 -23.51 39.45 -12.14
N LEU A 53 -23.79 38.96 -13.36
CA LEU A 53 -23.54 37.56 -13.72
C LEU A 53 -22.08 37.19 -13.60
N TRP A 54 -21.19 38.06 -14.08
CA TRP A 54 -19.73 37.79 -13.99
C TRP A 54 -19.21 37.90 -12.57
N SER A 55 -19.76 38.79 -11.73
CA SER A 55 -19.42 38.86 -10.30
C SER A 55 -19.82 37.58 -9.56
N ILE A 56 -21.00 37.04 -9.87
CA ILE A 56 -21.45 35.76 -9.33
C ILE A 56 -20.53 34.61 -9.81
N GLY A 57 -20.24 34.57 -11.11
CA GLY A 57 -19.30 33.59 -11.67
C GLY A 57 -17.94 33.64 -10.99
N TRP A 58 -17.40 34.85 -10.76
CA TRP A 58 -16.13 35.06 -10.09
C TRP A 58 -16.15 34.58 -8.62
N LEU A 59 -17.27 34.81 -7.92
CA LEU A 59 -17.47 34.34 -6.54
C LEU A 59 -17.41 32.81 -6.47
N PHE A 60 -18.10 32.13 -7.39
CA PHE A 60 -18.05 30.67 -7.47
C PHE A 60 -16.66 30.17 -7.88
N LEU A 61 -15.95 30.85 -8.77
CA LEU A 61 -14.60 30.50 -9.19
C LEU A 61 -13.60 30.65 -8.02
N SER A 62 -13.71 31.74 -7.26
CA SER A 62 -12.88 31.96 -6.06
C SER A 62 -13.17 30.90 -4.99
N SER A 63 -14.44 30.53 -4.82
CA SER A 63 -14.82 29.44 -3.92
C SER A 63 -14.28 28.09 -4.40
N ALA A 64 -14.31 27.81 -5.71
CA ALA A 64 -13.74 26.60 -6.28
C ALA A 64 -12.22 26.50 -6.05
N ALA A 65 -11.49 27.62 -6.20
CA ALA A 65 -10.06 27.71 -5.93
C ALA A 65 -9.72 27.47 -4.45
N ALA A 66 -10.62 27.89 -3.54
CA ALA A 66 -10.50 27.64 -2.11
C ALA A 66 -10.77 26.17 -1.71
N VAL A 67 -11.21 25.32 -2.66
CA VAL A 67 -11.51 23.89 -2.47
C VAL A 67 -12.49 23.68 -1.32
N PRO A 68 -13.81 23.95 -1.53
CA PRO A 68 -14.80 23.74 -0.49
C PRO A 68 -14.99 22.25 -0.20
N LEU A 69 -15.07 21.95 1.07
CA LEU A 69 -15.23 20.60 1.62
C LEU A 69 -16.63 20.53 2.25
N TRP A 70 -17.54 19.78 1.63
CA TRP A 70 -18.82 19.45 2.28
C TRP A 70 -19.32 18.08 1.86
N GLY A 71 -20.08 17.47 2.78
CA GLY A 71 -20.50 16.08 2.65
C GLY A 71 -19.37 15.11 3.02
N THR A 72 -19.75 13.95 3.46
CA THR A 72 -18.82 12.88 3.86
C THR A 72 -18.98 11.71 2.93
N LYS A 73 -17.87 11.24 2.36
CA LYS A 73 -17.82 9.96 1.68
C LYS A 73 -17.18 8.96 2.65
N GLN A 74 -17.88 7.89 2.96
CA GLN A 74 -17.28 6.77 3.66
C GLN A 74 -16.23 6.18 2.73
N THR A 75 -14.98 6.50 3.00
CA THR A 75 -13.85 5.83 2.37
C THR A 75 -13.43 4.76 3.36
N THR A 76 -13.49 3.52 2.95
CA THR A 76 -12.85 2.43 3.64
C THR A 76 -11.35 2.76 3.63
N VAL A 77 -10.85 3.37 4.70
CA VAL A 77 -9.42 3.37 4.93
C VAL A 77 -9.14 1.96 5.34
N VAL A 78 -8.62 1.17 4.41
CA VAL A 78 -8.00 -0.10 4.75
C VAL A 78 -6.99 0.26 5.82
N LYS A 79 -7.30 -0.10 7.08
CA LYS A 79 -6.33 -0.04 8.14
C LYS A 79 -5.20 -0.93 7.64
N HIS A 80 -4.01 -0.43 7.64
CA HIS A 80 -2.84 -1.19 7.29
C HIS A 80 -2.72 -2.28 8.33
N GLY A 81 -3.30 -3.42 8.02
CA GLY A 81 -3.26 -4.62 8.85
C GLY A 81 -1.85 -5.14 8.98
N ASN A 82 -1.71 -6.22 9.71
CA ASN A 82 -0.47 -6.96 9.80
C ASN A 82 -0.01 -7.38 8.40
N ALA A 83 1.27 -7.38 8.18
CA ALA A 83 1.90 -7.89 6.96
C ALA A 83 2.80 -9.06 7.32
N VAL A 84 2.68 -10.13 6.56
CA VAL A 84 3.44 -11.35 6.74
C VAL A 84 4.23 -11.66 5.49
N ILE A 85 5.54 -11.85 5.64
CA ILE A 85 6.40 -12.33 4.55
C ILE A 85 6.84 -13.75 4.87
N PHE A 86 6.47 -14.66 3.99
CA PHE A 86 6.93 -16.04 4.05
C PHE A 86 8.28 -16.15 3.34
N ALA A 87 9.32 -16.49 4.10
CA ALA A 87 10.68 -16.72 3.59
C ALA A 87 10.91 -18.23 3.55
N VAL A 88 10.87 -18.81 2.36
CA VAL A 88 10.94 -20.28 2.19
C VAL A 88 12.30 -20.66 1.63
N ASP A 89 12.99 -21.50 2.37
CA ASP A 89 14.23 -22.14 1.92
C ASP A 89 13.91 -23.20 0.87
N ILE A 90 14.46 -23.02 -0.33
CA ILE A 90 14.34 -23.95 -1.45
C ILE A 90 15.68 -24.62 -1.78
N SER A 91 16.60 -24.67 -0.82
CA SER A 91 17.88 -25.36 -0.96
C SER A 91 17.70 -26.87 -1.19
N ARG A 92 18.75 -27.53 -1.66
CA ARG A 92 18.69 -28.97 -1.91
C ARG A 92 18.44 -29.79 -0.66
N SER A 93 18.86 -29.34 0.52
CA SER A 93 18.58 -30.03 1.79
C SER A 93 17.07 -30.14 2.07
N MET A 94 16.27 -29.20 1.58
CA MET A 94 14.82 -29.24 1.70
C MET A 94 14.15 -30.31 0.80
N THR A 95 14.90 -30.99 -0.08
CA THR A 95 14.38 -32.14 -0.83
C THR A 95 14.49 -33.46 -0.08
N VAL A 96 15.12 -33.48 1.09
CA VAL A 96 15.24 -34.69 1.92
C VAL A 96 13.85 -35.15 2.35
N ALA A 97 13.62 -36.47 2.27
CA ALA A 97 12.34 -37.11 2.54
C ALA A 97 12.26 -37.74 3.94
N ASP A 98 12.87 -37.12 4.93
CA ASP A 98 12.76 -37.51 6.34
C ASP A 98 11.41 -37.06 6.96
N ILE A 99 10.71 -36.16 6.27
CA ILE A 99 9.30 -35.81 6.48
C ILE A 99 8.55 -36.06 5.16
N ALA A 100 7.38 -36.70 5.21
CA ALA A 100 6.62 -37.04 4.01
C ALA A 100 5.87 -35.81 3.39
N PRO A 101 5.92 -35.62 2.07
CA PRO A 101 6.66 -36.38 1.06
C PRO A 101 8.16 -36.00 1.01
N ASN A 102 8.51 -34.76 1.31
CA ASN A 102 9.81 -34.17 1.60
C ASN A 102 9.63 -32.85 2.33
N ARG A 103 10.72 -32.28 2.88
CA ARG A 103 10.67 -31.05 3.68
C ARG A 103 10.05 -29.89 2.91
N LEU A 104 10.43 -29.69 1.63
CA LEU A 104 9.95 -28.58 0.80
C LEU A 104 8.45 -28.71 0.50
N GLU A 105 8.00 -29.89 0.08
CA GLU A 105 6.57 -30.11 -0.21
C GLU A 105 5.72 -29.96 1.06
N PHE A 106 6.24 -30.34 2.21
CA PHE A 106 5.56 -30.12 3.48
C PHE A 106 5.53 -28.64 3.85
N ALA A 107 6.65 -27.89 3.65
CA ALA A 107 6.71 -26.46 3.86
C ALA A 107 5.71 -25.70 2.96
N LYS A 108 5.57 -26.08 1.69
CA LYS A 108 4.58 -25.51 0.77
C LYS A 108 3.16 -25.67 1.33
N ARG A 109 2.80 -26.88 1.73
CA ARG A 109 1.46 -27.13 2.31
C ARG A 109 1.24 -26.33 3.59
N TYR A 110 2.26 -26.22 4.42
CA TYR A 110 2.22 -25.46 5.66
C TYR A 110 1.99 -23.96 5.40
N VAL A 111 2.75 -23.38 4.48
CA VAL A 111 2.61 -21.98 4.08
C VAL A 111 1.25 -21.71 3.44
N SER A 112 0.79 -22.59 2.52
CA SER A 112 -0.54 -22.46 1.92
C SER A 112 -1.66 -22.53 2.97
N PHE A 113 -1.55 -23.44 3.94
CA PHE A 113 -2.49 -23.55 5.06
C PHE A 113 -2.59 -22.25 5.88
N LEU A 114 -1.46 -21.58 6.12
CA LEU A 114 -1.43 -20.30 6.83
C LEU A 114 -2.06 -19.18 5.98
N ILE A 115 -1.68 -19.08 4.71
CA ILE A 115 -2.18 -18.01 3.81
C ILE A 115 -3.69 -18.06 3.66
N GLU A 116 -4.27 -19.25 3.48
CA GLU A 116 -5.72 -19.43 3.35
C GLU A 116 -6.51 -18.96 4.59
N ARG A 117 -5.85 -18.91 5.76
CA ARG A 117 -6.46 -18.52 7.04
C ARG A 117 -6.16 -17.10 7.48
N LEU A 118 -5.51 -16.31 6.62
CA LEU A 118 -5.12 -14.92 6.85
C LEU A 118 -5.78 -13.96 5.84
N PRO A 119 -7.12 -13.99 5.61
CA PRO A 119 -7.77 -13.28 4.51
C PRO A 119 -7.58 -11.76 4.56
N GLU A 120 -7.42 -11.20 5.75
CA GLU A 120 -7.29 -9.75 5.98
C GLU A 120 -5.82 -9.27 6.08
N THR A 121 -4.86 -10.19 5.96
CA THR A 121 -3.43 -9.91 6.12
C THR A 121 -2.74 -9.80 4.77
N ALA A 122 -1.94 -8.75 4.58
CA ALA A 122 -1.09 -8.65 3.39
C ALA A 122 0.03 -9.70 3.48
N CYS A 123 0.13 -10.58 2.49
CA CYS A 123 1.15 -11.61 2.44
C CYS A 123 2.14 -11.36 1.31
N GLY A 124 3.38 -11.80 1.48
CA GLY A 124 4.45 -11.79 0.49
C GLY A 124 5.27 -13.08 0.53
N LEU A 125 6.04 -13.36 -0.50
CA LEU A 125 6.84 -14.57 -0.61
C LEU A 125 8.29 -14.23 -1.00
N VAL A 126 9.23 -14.70 -0.21
CA VAL A 126 10.67 -14.67 -0.48
C VAL A 126 11.16 -16.11 -0.60
N THR A 127 11.95 -16.39 -1.61
CA THR A 127 12.66 -17.68 -1.76
C THR A 127 14.11 -17.53 -1.36
N ILE A 128 14.65 -18.53 -0.69
CA ILE A 128 16.02 -18.55 -0.21
C ILE A 128 16.75 -19.72 -0.83
N LYS A 129 17.82 -19.43 -1.58
CA LYS A 129 18.78 -20.41 -2.08
C LYS A 129 20.03 -19.69 -2.54
N GLY A 130 21.18 -19.91 -1.92
CA GLY A 130 22.40 -19.16 -2.22
C GLY A 130 22.24 -17.64 -2.08
N GLN A 131 21.11 -17.11 -2.51
CA GLN A 131 20.65 -15.73 -2.32
C GLN A 131 19.15 -15.73 -2.01
N GLY A 132 18.68 -14.65 -1.36
CA GLY A 132 17.25 -14.39 -1.20
C GLY A 132 16.68 -13.67 -2.43
N THR A 133 15.48 -14.02 -2.83
CA THR A 133 14.77 -13.37 -3.94
C THR A 133 13.33 -13.11 -3.55
N LEU A 134 12.84 -11.89 -3.76
CA LEU A 134 11.42 -11.55 -3.59
C LEU A 134 10.63 -12.16 -4.75
N ALA A 135 9.94 -13.26 -4.48
CA ALA A 135 9.14 -13.97 -5.48
C ALA A 135 7.78 -13.29 -5.69
N VAL A 136 7.12 -12.88 -4.60
CA VAL A 136 5.85 -12.15 -4.64
C VAL A 136 5.91 -11.01 -3.62
N PRO A 137 5.73 -9.74 -4.05
CA PRO A 137 5.67 -8.63 -3.13
C PRO A 137 4.40 -8.69 -2.27
N LEU A 138 4.40 -7.95 -1.15
CA LEU A 138 3.26 -7.86 -0.24
C LEU A 138 1.97 -7.49 -0.99
N SER A 139 0.96 -8.34 -0.89
CA SER A 139 -0.31 -8.21 -1.57
C SER A 139 -1.45 -8.87 -0.77
N PHE A 140 -2.66 -8.36 -0.94
CA PHE A 140 -3.89 -9.05 -0.51
C PHE A 140 -4.39 -10.08 -1.55
N ASN A 141 -3.71 -10.20 -2.69
CA ASN A 141 -4.02 -11.23 -3.67
C ASN A 141 -3.35 -12.55 -3.29
N HIS A 142 -3.96 -13.28 -2.38
CA HIS A 142 -3.45 -14.55 -1.87
C HIS A 142 -3.32 -15.61 -2.96
N GLN A 143 -4.17 -15.57 -3.98
CA GLN A 143 -4.11 -16.54 -5.07
C GLN A 143 -2.76 -16.50 -5.80
N SER A 144 -2.20 -15.31 -6.02
CA SER A 144 -0.87 -15.18 -6.63
C SER A 144 0.23 -15.80 -5.79
N ILE A 145 0.13 -15.68 -4.45
CA ILE A 145 1.12 -16.23 -3.53
C ILE A 145 0.99 -17.75 -3.44
N LEU A 146 -0.24 -18.26 -3.38
CA LEU A 146 -0.51 -19.71 -3.38
C LEU A 146 0.05 -20.37 -4.64
N THR A 147 -0.24 -19.80 -5.82
CA THR A 147 0.30 -20.31 -7.09
C THR A 147 1.83 -20.27 -7.12
N ALA A 148 2.45 -19.18 -6.63
CA ALA A 148 3.90 -19.10 -6.54
C ALA A 148 4.48 -20.13 -5.57
N THR A 149 3.81 -20.37 -4.43
CA THR A 149 4.23 -21.37 -3.43
C THR A 149 4.18 -22.78 -4.01
N GLU A 150 3.16 -23.13 -4.77
CA GLU A 150 3.04 -24.43 -5.43
C GLU A 150 4.19 -24.70 -6.42
N THR A 151 4.64 -23.66 -7.12
CA THR A 151 5.70 -23.77 -8.13
C THR A 151 7.13 -23.72 -7.56
N LEU A 152 7.31 -23.59 -6.23
CA LEU A 152 8.62 -23.58 -5.62
C LEU A 152 9.38 -24.87 -5.90
N SER A 153 10.62 -24.73 -6.33
CA SER A 153 11.51 -25.85 -6.62
C SER A 153 12.98 -25.44 -6.41
N PRO A 154 13.83 -26.35 -5.94
CA PRO A 154 15.27 -26.10 -5.87
C PRO A 154 15.90 -25.78 -7.23
N PHE A 155 15.23 -26.13 -8.33
CA PHE A 155 15.70 -25.89 -9.68
C PHE A 155 15.35 -24.48 -10.20
N ASN A 156 14.48 -23.74 -9.51
CA ASN A 156 14.09 -22.38 -9.92
C ASN A 156 15.19 -21.32 -9.69
N ALA A 157 16.26 -21.68 -8.96
CA ALA A 157 17.38 -20.79 -8.72
C ALA A 157 18.70 -21.48 -9.11
N THR A 158 19.57 -20.77 -9.79
CA THR A 158 20.87 -21.28 -10.28
C THR A 158 21.96 -21.26 -9.22
N SER A 159 21.84 -20.40 -8.19
CA SER A 159 22.81 -20.27 -7.11
C SER A 159 22.85 -21.53 -6.24
N ALA A 160 24.03 -21.95 -5.84
CA ALA A 160 24.25 -23.08 -4.94
C ALA A 160 24.22 -22.60 -3.46
N GLY A 161 23.93 -23.53 -2.55
CA GLY A 161 23.94 -23.28 -1.11
C GLY A 161 22.65 -22.66 -0.57
N SER A 162 22.66 -22.28 0.71
CA SER A 162 21.60 -21.56 1.41
C SER A 162 22.20 -20.33 2.10
N ASN A 163 21.58 -19.17 1.91
CA ASN A 163 21.98 -17.91 2.54
C ASN A 163 20.76 -17.29 3.23
N LEU A 164 20.51 -17.76 4.45
CA LEU A 164 19.39 -17.33 5.27
C LEU A 164 19.51 -15.84 5.63
N GLU A 165 20.73 -15.34 5.90
CA GLU A 165 20.98 -13.91 6.17
C GLU A 165 20.45 -13.04 5.03
N HIS A 166 20.81 -13.38 3.79
CA HIS A 166 20.36 -12.60 2.62
C HIS A 166 18.85 -12.70 2.42
N GLY A 167 18.27 -13.89 2.60
CA GLY A 167 16.83 -14.09 2.51
C GLY A 167 16.06 -13.25 3.53
N LEU A 168 16.50 -13.25 4.78
CA LEU A 168 15.93 -12.44 5.84
C LEU A 168 16.08 -10.93 5.58
N ARG A 169 17.19 -10.51 4.97
CA ARG A 169 17.39 -9.12 4.56
C ARG A 169 16.41 -8.71 3.49
N ILE A 170 16.22 -9.50 2.44
CA ILE A 170 15.23 -9.24 1.39
C ILE A 170 13.81 -9.22 1.97
N ALA A 171 13.50 -10.13 2.90
CA ALA A 171 12.19 -10.11 3.57
C ALA A 171 11.97 -8.81 4.37
N LEU A 172 12.99 -8.32 5.06
CA LEU A 172 12.91 -7.06 5.79
C LEU A 172 12.70 -5.87 4.85
N GLU A 173 13.46 -5.80 3.76
CA GLU A 173 13.39 -4.74 2.76
C GLU A 173 12.08 -4.74 1.94
N ALA A 174 11.36 -5.87 1.91
CA ALA A 174 10.07 -5.98 1.24
C ALA A 174 8.91 -5.33 2.00
N PHE A 175 9.09 -4.97 3.27
CA PHE A 175 8.09 -4.18 3.99
C PHE A 175 8.17 -2.72 3.57
N PRO A 176 7.02 -2.04 3.31
CA PRO A 176 7.01 -0.62 3.05
C PRO A 176 7.47 0.17 4.28
N GLU A 177 8.21 1.26 4.07
CA GLU A 177 8.79 2.09 5.15
C GLU A 177 7.76 2.71 6.09
N ASN A 178 6.51 2.85 5.66
CA ASN A 178 5.46 3.54 6.42
C ASN A 178 4.18 2.72 6.58
N ARG A 179 3.66 2.64 7.82
CA ARG A 179 2.26 2.37 8.18
C ARG A 179 1.81 0.92 8.39
N LEU A 180 2.68 -0.05 8.60
CA LEU A 180 2.24 -1.36 9.08
C LEU A 180 2.20 -1.36 10.62
N THR A 181 1.10 -1.86 11.20
CA THR A 181 0.94 -2.02 12.65
C THR A 181 1.67 -3.25 13.17
N GLY A 182 1.76 -4.31 12.37
CA GLY A 182 2.52 -5.50 12.65
C GLY A 182 3.30 -5.97 11.44
N LYS A 183 4.58 -6.27 11.63
CA LYS A 183 5.46 -6.84 10.62
C LYS A 183 5.95 -8.19 11.10
N THR A 184 5.66 -9.26 10.38
CA THR A 184 6.11 -10.59 10.73
C THR A 184 6.80 -11.26 9.54
N VAL A 185 7.93 -11.87 9.77
CA VAL A 185 8.60 -12.77 8.82
C VAL A 185 8.49 -14.19 9.33
N VAL A 186 7.97 -15.08 8.50
CA VAL A 186 7.88 -16.52 8.76
C VAL A 186 8.94 -17.21 7.94
N LEU A 187 10.01 -17.66 8.59
CA LEU A 187 11.11 -18.38 7.97
C LEU A 187 10.85 -19.89 8.01
N CYS A 188 10.80 -20.53 6.86
CA CYS A 188 10.67 -21.98 6.68
C CYS A 188 11.99 -22.56 6.19
N THR A 189 12.70 -23.31 7.03
CA THR A 189 14.06 -23.85 6.73
C THR A 189 14.35 -25.11 7.54
N ASP A 190 15.40 -25.84 7.16
CA ASP A 190 16.02 -26.90 7.97
C ASP A 190 17.23 -26.41 8.79
N GLY A 191 17.58 -25.13 8.66
CA GLY A 191 18.67 -24.51 9.40
C GLY A 191 20.05 -24.61 8.72
N GLY A 192 20.16 -25.33 7.62
CA GLY A 192 21.41 -25.48 6.88
C GLY A 192 21.86 -24.18 6.20
N GLU A 193 22.63 -23.35 6.87
CA GLU A 193 23.22 -22.14 6.30
C GLU A 193 24.64 -22.44 5.80
N THR A 194 24.86 -22.27 4.52
CA THR A 194 26.16 -22.49 3.89
C THR A 194 26.92 -21.21 3.57
N ILE A 195 26.20 -20.10 3.47
CA ILE A 195 26.71 -18.78 3.12
C ILE A 195 26.03 -17.75 4.03
N GLY A 196 26.80 -16.84 4.61
CA GLY A 196 26.25 -15.77 5.45
C GLY A 196 26.25 -16.10 6.95
N SER A 197 25.52 -15.29 7.73
CA SER A 197 25.37 -15.48 9.18
C SER A 197 24.12 -14.77 9.66
N VAL A 198 23.04 -15.50 9.95
CA VAL A 198 21.76 -14.96 10.45
C VAL A 198 21.94 -13.96 11.62
N PRO A 199 22.82 -14.18 12.61
CA PRO A 199 23.02 -13.22 13.69
C PRO A 199 23.35 -11.78 13.26
N ARG A 200 23.86 -11.57 12.06
CA ARG A 200 24.19 -10.23 11.55
C ARG A 200 22.95 -9.40 11.20
N ILE A 201 21.87 -10.03 10.79
CA ILE A 201 20.65 -9.34 10.38
C ILE A 201 19.67 -9.15 11.57
N LEU A 202 19.73 -9.97 12.62
CA LEU A 202 18.79 -9.93 13.75
C LEU A 202 18.73 -8.57 14.47
N PRO A 203 19.83 -7.79 14.63
CA PRO A 203 19.73 -6.44 15.19
C PRO A 203 18.77 -5.52 14.41
N ARG A 204 18.71 -5.64 13.08
CA ARG A 204 17.76 -4.87 12.26
C ARG A 204 16.31 -5.27 12.52
N TYR A 205 16.02 -6.57 12.68
CA TYR A 205 14.69 -7.07 13.06
C TYR A 205 14.21 -6.46 14.36
N ARG A 206 15.11 -6.33 15.36
CA ARG A 206 14.81 -5.68 16.63
C ARG A 206 14.53 -4.18 16.48
N GLN A 207 15.39 -3.47 15.72
CA GLN A 207 15.26 -2.03 15.52
C GLN A 207 13.99 -1.65 14.75
N GLU A 208 13.62 -2.46 13.76
CA GLU A 208 12.45 -2.23 12.91
C GLU A 208 11.17 -2.84 13.49
N ASN A 209 11.24 -3.41 14.70
CA ASN A 209 10.14 -4.08 15.41
C ASN A 209 9.45 -5.15 14.57
N VAL A 210 10.24 -6.00 13.90
CA VAL A 210 9.76 -7.11 13.09
C VAL A 210 9.81 -8.39 13.90
N GLN A 211 8.69 -9.11 13.99
CA GLN A 211 8.63 -10.44 14.58
C GLN A 211 9.22 -11.46 13.60
N LEU A 212 10.04 -12.38 14.11
CA LEU A 212 10.59 -13.49 13.34
C LEU A 212 10.06 -14.82 13.89
N ILE A 213 9.21 -15.49 13.13
CA ILE A 213 8.74 -16.84 13.43
C ILE A 213 9.57 -17.80 12.60
N ILE A 214 10.27 -18.73 13.24
CA ILE A 214 11.09 -19.72 12.55
C ILE A 214 10.41 -21.09 12.63
N ILE A 215 10.16 -21.66 11.48
CA ILE A 215 9.55 -23.00 11.36
C ILE A 215 10.62 -23.95 10.84
N GLY A 216 11.01 -24.91 11.67
CA GLY A 216 11.99 -25.93 11.34
C GLY A 216 11.36 -27.14 10.66
N PHE A 217 11.87 -27.51 9.48
CA PHE A 217 11.45 -28.67 8.70
C PHE A 217 12.56 -29.69 8.63
N GLY A 218 12.29 -30.93 9.01
CA GLY A 218 13.23 -32.03 9.03
C GLY A 218 13.24 -32.75 10.38
N THR A 219 14.04 -33.78 10.49
CA THR A 219 14.26 -34.51 11.73
C THR A 219 15.71 -34.36 12.21
N GLU A 220 15.97 -34.54 13.50
CA GLU A 220 17.32 -34.55 14.04
C GLU A 220 18.15 -35.70 13.48
N THR A 221 17.50 -36.83 13.19
CA THR A 221 18.15 -37.96 12.52
C THR A 221 18.51 -37.65 11.08
N GLY A 222 17.73 -36.74 10.45
CA GLY A 222 17.93 -36.30 9.08
C GLY A 222 17.78 -37.41 8.04
N GLY A 223 18.22 -37.10 6.83
CA GLY A 223 18.23 -38.02 5.72
C GLY A 223 19.40 -37.74 4.78
N THR A 224 19.53 -38.53 3.74
CA THR A 224 20.58 -38.39 2.75
C THR A 224 20.03 -37.80 1.46
N LEU A 225 20.83 -36.92 0.84
CA LEU A 225 20.59 -36.42 -0.50
C LEU A 225 21.83 -36.68 -1.37
N SER A 226 21.59 -36.89 -2.65
CA SER A 226 22.65 -37.03 -3.63
C SER A 226 23.03 -35.67 -4.20
N ILE A 227 24.31 -35.32 -4.08
CA ILE A 227 24.86 -34.10 -4.67
C ILE A 227 25.98 -34.47 -5.64
N LEU A 228 26.16 -33.67 -6.67
CA LEU A 228 27.34 -33.80 -7.55
C LEU A 228 28.50 -33.04 -6.93
N ASN A 229 29.62 -33.71 -6.76
CA ASN A 229 30.89 -33.08 -6.36
C ASN A 229 31.51 -32.30 -7.55
N GLU A 230 32.61 -31.63 -7.33
CA GLU A 230 33.34 -30.89 -8.39
C GLU A 230 33.80 -31.78 -9.56
N LYS A 231 33.91 -33.08 -9.34
CA LYS A 231 34.24 -34.08 -10.37
C LYS A 231 33.02 -34.67 -11.09
N HIS A 232 31.82 -34.12 -10.85
CA HIS A 232 30.56 -34.62 -11.37
C HIS A 232 30.21 -36.05 -10.90
N GLU A 233 30.76 -36.50 -9.80
CA GLU A 233 30.43 -37.79 -9.18
C GLU A 233 29.30 -37.58 -8.16
N SER A 234 28.39 -38.51 -8.11
CA SER A 234 27.26 -38.49 -7.14
C SER A 234 27.78 -38.89 -5.75
N VAL A 235 27.72 -37.96 -4.81
CA VAL A 235 28.10 -38.20 -3.40
C VAL A 235 26.89 -38.06 -2.53
N LEU A 236 26.70 -38.99 -1.61
CA LEU A 236 25.64 -38.94 -0.60
C LEU A 236 26.07 -37.98 0.52
N GLN A 237 25.31 -36.93 0.72
CA GLN A 237 25.46 -35.98 1.82
C GLN A 237 24.29 -36.15 2.80
N ARG A 238 24.60 -36.22 4.10
CA ARG A 238 23.59 -36.21 5.14
C ARG A 238 23.15 -34.77 5.45
N SER A 239 21.84 -34.54 5.58
CA SER A 239 21.26 -33.31 6.07
C SER A 239 20.30 -33.62 7.20
N ALA A 240 20.44 -32.90 8.32
CA ALA A 240 19.56 -33.00 9.49
C ALA A 240 19.04 -31.59 9.85
N LEU A 241 17.96 -31.55 10.61
CA LEU A 241 17.43 -30.29 11.13
C LEU A 241 18.38 -29.71 12.20
N GLU A 242 18.77 -28.44 12.04
CA GLU A 242 19.63 -27.74 12.99
C GLU A 242 18.81 -26.97 14.05
N GLU A 243 17.98 -27.70 14.79
CA GLU A 243 16.97 -27.15 15.70
C GLU A 243 17.57 -26.19 16.76
N SER A 244 18.69 -26.55 17.35
CA SER A 244 19.35 -25.77 18.41
C SER A 244 19.78 -24.38 17.93
N ILE A 245 20.23 -24.27 16.67
CA ILE A 245 20.65 -23.03 16.04
C ILE A 245 19.42 -22.16 15.75
N LEU A 246 18.36 -22.75 15.18
CA LEU A 246 17.12 -22.05 14.86
C LEU A 246 16.42 -21.48 16.10
N LYS A 247 16.38 -22.22 17.20
CA LYS A 247 15.89 -21.73 18.51
C LYS A 247 16.66 -20.51 18.98
N ARG A 248 18.00 -20.57 18.91
CA ARG A 248 18.86 -19.44 19.30
C ARG A 248 18.61 -18.21 18.42
N TYR A 249 18.39 -18.37 17.13
CA TYR A 249 18.07 -17.25 16.24
C TYR A 249 16.74 -16.58 16.61
N ALA A 250 15.70 -17.38 16.91
CA ALA A 250 14.42 -16.85 17.36
C ALA A 250 14.53 -16.08 18.70
N GLU A 251 15.28 -16.62 19.66
CA GLU A 251 15.52 -15.95 20.94
C GLU A 251 16.29 -14.62 20.76
N GLN A 252 17.26 -14.58 19.86
CA GLN A 252 18.03 -13.38 19.57
C GLN A 252 17.25 -12.32 18.82
N ALA A 253 16.22 -12.69 18.03
CA ALA A 253 15.43 -11.75 17.28
C ALA A 253 14.52 -10.87 18.18
N LEU A 254 14.11 -11.36 19.36
CA LEU A 254 13.20 -10.69 20.30
C LEU A 254 11.81 -10.40 19.67
N ASN A 255 11.11 -9.36 20.10
CA ASN A 255 9.82 -8.87 19.54
C ASN A 255 8.74 -9.97 19.42
N GLY A 256 8.66 -10.88 20.41
CA GLY A 256 7.74 -12.01 20.36
C GLY A 256 8.11 -13.09 19.34
N SER A 257 9.35 -13.07 18.85
CA SER A 257 9.88 -14.10 17.94
C SER A 257 9.99 -15.46 18.63
N PHE A 258 9.70 -16.52 17.90
CA PHE A 258 9.80 -17.87 18.44
C PHE A 258 10.12 -18.89 17.34
N TYR A 259 10.58 -20.05 17.80
CA TYR A 259 10.80 -21.22 16.96
C TYR A 259 9.69 -22.23 17.16
N ILE A 260 9.29 -22.90 16.10
CA ILE A 260 8.37 -24.04 16.14
C ILE A 260 8.85 -25.14 15.21
N PHE A 261 8.74 -26.38 15.70
CA PHE A 261 9.00 -27.55 14.88
C PHE A 261 7.75 -27.93 14.10
N ALA A 262 7.89 -28.11 12.79
CA ALA A 262 6.79 -28.51 11.91
C ALA A 262 6.57 -30.04 11.98
N ALA A 263 6.04 -30.53 13.09
CA ALA A 263 5.71 -31.96 13.25
C ALA A 263 4.49 -32.36 12.39
N ASP A 264 3.49 -31.49 12.36
CA ASP A 264 2.23 -31.65 11.63
C ASP A 264 1.59 -30.27 11.35
N LEU A 265 0.45 -30.28 10.67
CA LEU A 265 -0.32 -29.05 10.44
C LEU A 265 -0.95 -28.49 11.73
N GLY A 266 -1.03 -29.27 12.81
CA GLY A 266 -1.51 -28.79 14.12
C GLY A 266 -0.57 -27.74 14.71
N SER A 267 0.74 -27.87 14.47
CA SER A 267 1.73 -26.84 14.86
C SER A 267 1.46 -25.49 14.21
N ALA A 268 0.85 -25.46 13.01
CA ALA A 268 0.50 -24.24 12.30
C ALA A 268 -0.56 -23.40 13.03
N GLN A 269 -1.38 -24.02 13.90
CA GLN A 269 -2.37 -23.26 14.68
C GLN A 269 -1.72 -22.28 15.65
N LYS A 270 -0.59 -22.65 16.26
CA LYS A 270 0.17 -21.73 17.15
C LYS A 270 0.75 -20.55 16.37
N VAL A 271 1.26 -20.81 15.16
CA VAL A 271 1.74 -19.76 14.26
C VAL A 271 0.58 -18.85 13.86
N LEU A 272 -0.54 -19.42 13.45
CA LEU A 272 -1.74 -18.68 13.06
C LEU A 272 -2.26 -17.82 14.22
N GLN A 273 -2.33 -18.35 15.42
CA GLN A 273 -2.74 -17.60 16.61
C GLN A 273 -1.82 -16.40 16.85
N SER A 274 -0.50 -16.56 16.78
CA SER A 274 0.44 -15.43 16.90
C SER A 274 0.29 -14.39 15.80
N LEU A 275 -0.03 -14.81 14.57
CA LEU A 275 -0.25 -13.91 13.45
C LEU A 275 -1.59 -13.15 13.56
N THR A 276 -2.61 -13.74 14.17
CA THR A 276 -3.94 -13.13 14.34
C THR A 276 -4.09 -12.34 15.64
N GLU A 277 -3.37 -12.66 16.70
CA GLU A 277 -3.39 -11.88 17.96
C GLU A 277 -2.93 -10.43 17.75
N GLY A 278 -1.98 -10.19 16.84
CA GLY A 278 -1.62 -8.85 16.40
C GLY A 278 -2.74 -8.11 15.67
N ASP A 279 -3.71 -8.81 15.08
CA ASP A 279 -4.87 -8.24 14.39
C ASP A 279 -5.97 -7.79 15.37
N ALA A 280 -6.14 -8.47 16.50
CA ALA A 280 -7.19 -8.16 17.48
C ALA A 280 -7.06 -6.77 18.11
N GLU A 281 -5.85 -6.26 18.29
CA GLU A 281 -5.59 -4.89 18.74
C GLU A 281 -5.74 -3.86 17.61
N SER A 282 -5.73 -4.34 16.35
CA SER A 282 -5.86 -3.56 15.12
C SER A 282 -7.29 -3.43 14.61
N GLU A 283 -8.24 -4.19 15.15
CA GLU A 283 -9.62 -4.32 14.66
C GLU A 283 -10.55 -3.18 15.11
N LYS A 284 -10.13 -1.94 14.88
CA LYS A 284 -11.07 -0.84 14.74
C LYS A 284 -11.06 -0.40 13.29
N ILE A 285 -11.89 -1.02 12.45
CA ILE A 285 -12.30 -0.44 11.16
C ILE A 285 -12.88 0.95 11.48
N ARG A 286 -12.04 1.96 11.51
CA ARG A 286 -12.50 3.34 11.52
C ARG A 286 -12.90 3.66 10.09
N TYR A 287 -14.18 3.68 9.84
CA TYR A 287 -14.71 4.42 8.70
C TYR A 287 -14.30 5.89 8.88
N VAL A 288 -13.20 6.27 8.25
CA VAL A 288 -12.80 7.67 8.24
C VAL A 288 -13.68 8.34 7.20
N GLN A 289 -14.61 9.13 7.69
CA GLN A 289 -15.41 10.02 6.84
C GLN A 289 -14.46 11.08 6.30
N LYS A 290 -14.05 10.94 5.03
CA LYS A 290 -13.28 11.99 4.36
C LYS A 290 -14.24 13.00 3.78
N PRO A 291 -14.04 14.31 4.03
CA PRO A 291 -14.83 15.35 3.40
C PRO A 291 -14.65 15.30 1.88
N VAL A 292 -15.74 15.52 1.15
CA VAL A 292 -15.72 15.49 -0.32
C VAL A 292 -15.32 16.87 -0.84
N ARG A 293 -14.33 16.89 -1.74
CA ARG A 293 -13.94 18.12 -2.47
C ARG A 293 -14.98 18.43 -3.53
N ARG A 294 -15.57 19.62 -3.47
CA ARG A 294 -16.63 20.09 -4.37
C ARG A 294 -16.17 21.23 -5.30
N SER A 295 -14.88 21.30 -5.59
CA SER A 295 -14.32 22.33 -6.48
C SER A 295 -14.87 22.23 -7.91
N PHE A 296 -15.14 21.01 -8.40
CA PHE A 296 -15.67 20.79 -9.75
C PHE A 296 -17.08 21.39 -9.91
N GLU A 297 -17.96 21.16 -8.95
CA GLU A 297 -19.32 21.69 -8.98
C GLU A 297 -19.34 23.22 -8.95
N CYS A 298 -18.50 23.82 -8.10
CA CYS A 298 -18.34 25.28 -8.05
C CYS A 298 -17.79 25.83 -9.37
N THR A 299 -16.82 25.16 -9.99
CA THR A 299 -16.26 25.57 -11.29
C THR A 299 -17.31 25.47 -12.40
N ALA A 300 -18.11 24.40 -12.42
CA ALA A 300 -19.18 24.25 -13.41
C ALA A 300 -20.24 25.38 -13.31
N VAL A 301 -20.62 25.73 -12.08
CA VAL A 301 -21.55 26.86 -11.85
C VAL A 301 -20.93 28.18 -12.28
N ALA A 302 -19.64 28.43 -11.99
CA ALA A 302 -18.93 29.61 -12.43
C ALA A 302 -18.93 29.76 -13.96
N LEU A 303 -18.61 28.68 -14.68
CA LEU A 303 -18.60 28.66 -16.14
C LEU A 303 -19.99 28.95 -16.71
N LEU A 304 -21.05 28.38 -16.12
CA LEU A 304 -22.42 28.66 -16.52
C LEU A 304 -22.76 30.16 -16.45
N PHE A 305 -22.41 30.83 -15.35
CA PHE A 305 -22.65 32.27 -15.19
C PHE A 305 -21.84 33.11 -16.17
N PHE A 306 -20.58 32.74 -16.47
CA PHE A 306 -19.78 33.40 -17.48
C PHE A 306 -20.38 33.24 -18.89
N CYS A 307 -20.83 32.05 -19.25
CA CYS A 307 -21.47 31.79 -20.55
C CYS A 307 -22.77 32.59 -20.70
N ILE A 308 -23.63 32.60 -19.68
CA ILE A 308 -24.86 33.38 -19.70
C ILE A 308 -24.54 34.88 -19.83
N GLY A 309 -23.54 35.38 -19.12
CA GLY A 309 -23.09 36.78 -19.20
C GLY A 309 -22.53 37.14 -20.57
N LEU A 310 -21.88 36.21 -21.29
CA LEU A 310 -21.46 36.42 -22.68
C LEU A 310 -22.67 36.47 -23.64
N CYS A 311 -23.61 35.55 -23.51
CA CYS A 311 -24.82 35.50 -24.34
C CYS A 311 -25.72 36.76 -24.15
N ALA A 312 -25.81 37.27 -22.93
CA ALA A 312 -26.57 38.49 -22.63
C ALA A 312 -26.02 39.72 -23.36
N GLY A 313 -24.74 39.72 -23.79
CA GLY A 313 -24.15 40.78 -24.61
C GLY A 313 -24.25 40.56 -26.14
N GLY A 314 -24.41 39.32 -26.59
CA GLY A 314 -24.36 38.94 -28.01
C GLY A 314 -25.70 39.03 -28.76
N ILE A 315 -26.82 39.02 -28.06
CA ILE A 315 -28.16 38.94 -28.69
C ILE A 315 -28.53 40.25 -29.41
N ARG A 316 -27.87 41.36 -29.14
CA ARG A 316 -28.15 42.69 -29.76
C ARG A 316 -27.23 43.08 -30.93
N ALA A 317 -26.08 42.44 -31.10
CA ALA A 317 -25.21 42.77 -32.26
C ALA A 317 -25.82 42.26 -33.61
N LYS A 318 -26.93 41.53 -33.59
CA LYS A 318 -27.59 40.97 -34.80
C LYS A 318 -28.87 41.72 -35.21
N LYS A 319 -29.14 42.87 -34.59
CA LYS A 319 -30.32 43.72 -34.91
C LYS A 319 -29.92 45.16 -35.30
N MET A 320 -28.67 45.41 -35.72
CA MET A 320 -28.23 46.59 -36.44
C MET A 320 -27.86 46.23 -37.87
#